data_9396e0130f95e119247055f5fff75c98
#
_entry.id   9396e0130f95e119247055f5fff75c98
#
_cell.length_a   1.000
_cell.length_b   1.000
_cell.length_c   1.000
_cell.angle_alpha   90.00
_cell.angle_beta   90.00
_cell.angle_gamma   90.00
#
_symmetry.space_group_name_H-M   'P 1'
#
loop_
_entity.id
_entity.type
_entity.pdbx_description
1 polymer ?
#
loop_
_entity_poly.entity_id
_entity_poly.type
_entity_poly.pdbx_seq_one_letter_code
_entity_poly.pdbx_strand_id
1 'polypeptide(L)'
;MNENIDLTKILENCPKGTKFYSTIFGEVEFLGFCNDKEYAVTIKRNCSIANITKDGRYISYFNGECTLFPSKDQRDWSKFTAPWYKKEKFDPKILKPFDRVLVRMNTNDKWFCNIFSYINPINGYFMCINADWRCCIPYNKETKHLVGTKNEAPEYYRYWED
;
A
#
# COMPACT_ATOMS: atom_id res chain seq x y z
N MET A 1 6.97 23.45 -5.93
CA MET A 1 8.24 22.66 -5.94
C MET A 1 7.84 21.22 -6.13
N ASN A 2 8.23 20.61 -7.24
CA ASN A 2 7.96 19.19 -7.45
C ASN A 2 8.82 18.42 -6.45
N GLU A 3 8.19 17.81 -5.46
CA GLU A 3 8.84 16.78 -4.66
C GLU A 3 9.42 15.77 -5.66
N ASN A 4 10.63 15.31 -5.41
CA ASN A 4 11.37 14.41 -6.29
C ASN A 4 10.53 13.12 -6.53
N ILE A 5 9.81 13.09 -7.63
CA ILE A 5 9.08 11.90 -8.08
C ILE A 5 10.12 10.81 -8.33
N ASP A 6 9.93 9.67 -7.71
CA ASP A 6 10.74 8.47 -7.95
C ASP A 6 9.81 7.32 -8.35
N LEU A 7 9.64 7.14 -9.66
CA LEU A 7 8.78 6.11 -10.23
C LEU A 7 9.26 4.69 -9.90
N THR A 8 10.52 4.49 -9.58
CA THR A 8 11.02 3.16 -9.19
C THR A 8 10.43 2.70 -7.86
N LYS A 9 10.14 3.65 -6.98
CA LYS A 9 9.47 3.40 -5.69
C LYS A 9 7.95 3.34 -5.86
N ILE A 10 7.38 4.28 -6.61
CA ILE A 10 5.92 4.34 -6.83
C ILE A 10 5.41 3.11 -7.57
N LEU A 11 6.17 2.61 -8.54
CA LEU A 11 5.82 1.44 -9.34
C LEU A 11 6.39 0.13 -8.79
N GLU A 12 6.96 0.13 -7.60
CA GLU A 12 7.38 -1.09 -6.91
C GLU A 12 6.19 -2.05 -6.79
N ASN A 13 6.39 -3.30 -7.18
CA ASN A 13 5.35 -4.33 -7.27
C ASN A 13 4.21 -4.05 -8.27
N CYS A 14 4.36 -3.06 -9.15
CA CYS A 14 3.39 -2.80 -10.20
C CYS A 14 3.28 -4.01 -11.15
N PRO A 15 2.09 -4.56 -11.38
CA PRO A 15 1.91 -5.66 -12.32
C PRO A 15 2.29 -5.24 -13.75
N LYS A 16 2.98 -6.13 -14.47
CA LYS A 16 3.22 -5.94 -15.91
C LYS A 16 1.89 -5.84 -16.66
N GLY A 17 1.82 -4.96 -17.65
CA GLY A 17 0.61 -4.69 -18.40
C GLY A 17 -0.29 -3.62 -17.75
N THR A 18 0.07 -3.08 -16.57
CA THR A 18 -0.64 -1.95 -15.99
C THR A 18 -0.58 -0.76 -16.94
N LYS A 19 -1.76 -0.16 -17.19
CA LYS A 19 -1.89 0.96 -18.11
C LYS A 19 -1.59 2.28 -17.44
N PHE A 20 -0.80 3.09 -18.13
CA PHE A 20 -0.47 4.47 -17.78
C PHE A 20 -0.70 5.39 -18.99
N TYR A 21 -0.55 6.67 -18.79
CA TYR A 21 -0.67 7.66 -19.83
C TYR A 21 0.64 8.44 -20.02
N SER A 22 1.10 8.50 -21.23
CA SER A 22 2.24 9.35 -21.61
C SER A 22 1.75 10.52 -22.47
N THR A 23 2.22 11.72 -22.18
CA THR A 23 1.92 12.90 -23.01
C THR A 23 2.50 12.80 -24.42
N ILE A 24 3.52 11.94 -24.62
CA ILE A 24 4.17 11.73 -25.92
C ILE A 24 3.53 10.57 -26.68
N PHE A 25 3.16 9.47 -25.98
CA PHE A 25 2.78 8.21 -26.62
C PHE A 25 1.30 7.84 -26.44
N GLY A 26 0.54 8.61 -25.64
CA GLY A 26 -0.81 8.24 -25.26
C GLY A 26 -0.84 7.13 -24.23
N GLU A 27 -1.76 6.17 -24.36
CA GLU A 27 -1.83 5.01 -23.48
C GLU A 27 -0.63 4.08 -23.69
N VAL A 28 0.00 3.68 -22.57
CA VAL A 28 1.17 2.81 -22.54
C VAL A 28 1.00 1.74 -21.46
N GLU A 29 1.74 0.63 -21.58
CA GLU A 29 1.73 -0.46 -20.61
C GLU A 29 3.08 -0.53 -19.88
N PHE A 30 3.05 -0.71 -18.56
CA PHE A 30 4.25 -0.96 -17.76
C PHE A 30 4.79 -2.37 -18.03
N LEU A 31 6.08 -2.48 -18.31
CA LEU A 31 6.74 -3.77 -18.51
C LEU A 31 7.66 -4.17 -17.35
N GLY A 32 8.14 -3.22 -16.60
CA GLY A 32 9.06 -3.47 -15.49
C GLY A 32 10.15 -2.42 -15.38
N PHE A 33 11.20 -2.78 -14.68
CA PHE A 33 12.38 -1.94 -14.51
C PHE A 33 13.54 -2.45 -15.35
N CYS A 34 14.38 -1.52 -15.78
CA CYS A 34 15.63 -1.78 -16.45
C CYS A 34 16.80 -1.55 -15.48
N ASN A 35 17.92 -2.24 -15.68
CA ASN A 35 19.13 -2.03 -14.88
C ASN A 35 19.89 -0.74 -15.22
N ASP A 36 19.35 0.06 -16.11
CA ASP A 36 19.90 1.37 -16.43
C ASP A 36 19.64 2.37 -15.30
N LYS A 37 20.69 3.05 -14.86
CA LYS A 37 20.59 4.01 -13.73
C LYS A 37 19.78 5.26 -14.09
N GLU A 38 19.75 5.62 -15.35
CA GLU A 38 19.10 6.82 -15.86
C GLU A 38 17.68 6.55 -16.34
N TYR A 39 17.51 5.46 -17.10
CA TYR A 39 16.25 5.05 -17.73
C TYR A 39 15.68 3.80 -17.05
N ALA A 40 15.25 3.98 -15.83
CA ALA A 40 14.92 2.86 -14.95
C ALA A 40 13.57 2.17 -15.25
N VAL A 41 12.62 2.86 -15.90
CA VAL A 41 11.26 2.36 -16.12
C VAL A 41 11.06 1.99 -17.57
N THR A 42 10.61 0.76 -17.84
CA THR A 42 10.33 0.26 -19.19
C THR A 42 8.83 0.23 -19.45
N ILE A 43 8.40 0.85 -20.54
CA ILE A 43 7.02 0.88 -21.00
C ILE A 43 6.89 0.34 -22.41
N LYS A 44 5.72 -0.24 -22.73
CA LYS A 44 5.33 -0.65 -24.07
C LYS A 44 4.36 0.35 -24.67
N ARG A 45 4.63 0.76 -25.88
CA ARG A 45 3.76 1.59 -26.72
C ARG A 45 3.46 0.86 -28.01
N ASN A 46 2.23 0.50 -28.28
CA ASN A 46 1.87 -0.28 -29.47
C ASN A 46 2.80 -1.51 -29.64
N CYS A 47 3.61 -1.54 -30.70
CA CYS A 47 4.55 -2.62 -31.01
C CYS A 47 6.00 -2.33 -30.60
N SER A 48 6.28 -1.22 -29.90
CA SER A 48 7.65 -0.83 -29.51
C SER A 48 7.79 -0.58 -28.01
N ILE A 49 9.02 -0.65 -27.54
CA ILE A 49 9.39 -0.44 -26.13
C ILE A 49 10.08 0.92 -26.02
N ALA A 50 9.82 1.62 -24.93
CA ALA A 50 10.51 2.84 -24.55
C ALA A 50 10.94 2.77 -23.09
N ASN A 51 12.06 3.42 -22.76
CA ASN A 51 12.54 3.56 -21.41
C ASN A 51 12.31 4.99 -20.92
N ILE A 52 11.90 5.10 -19.68
CA ILE A 52 11.56 6.37 -19.02
C ILE A 52 12.48 6.54 -17.82
N THR A 53 12.91 7.75 -17.56
CA THR A 53 13.73 8.07 -16.37
C THR A 53 12.93 7.86 -15.09
N LYS A 54 13.63 7.74 -13.95
CA LYS A 54 12.98 7.57 -12.64
C LYS A 54 12.04 8.73 -12.24
N ASP A 55 12.25 9.90 -12.80
CA ASP A 55 11.40 11.09 -12.60
C ASP A 55 10.32 11.27 -13.69
N GLY A 56 10.12 10.25 -14.53
CA GLY A 56 9.04 10.17 -15.50
C GLY A 56 9.29 10.85 -16.84
N ARG A 57 10.52 11.24 -17.15
CA ARG A 57 10.89 11.86 -18.43
C ARG A 57 11.27 10.81 -19.46
N TYR A 58 10.93 11.06 -20.73
CA TYR A 58 11.30 10.16 -21.82
C TYR A 58 12.78 10.29 -22.20
N ILE A 59 13.34 11.50 -22.16
CA ILE A 59 14.74 11.78 -22.46
C ILE A 59 15.32 12.64 -21.34
N SER A 60 16.41 12.19 -20.72
CA SER A 60 16.98 12.82 -19.53
C SER A 60 17.56 14.22 -19.78
N TYR A 61 18.14 14.44 -20.96
CA TYR A 61 18.71 15.74 -21.34
C TYR A 61 17.66 16.74 -21.83
N PHE A 62 16.42 16.32 -21.98
CA PHE A 62 15.34 17.23 -22.27
C PHE A 62 14.93 17.93 -20.99
N ASN A 63 15.09 19.25 -20.90
CA ASN A 63 14.64 20.06 -19.76
C ASN A 63 13.10 20.09 -19.68
N GLY A 64 12.48 18.97 -19.95
CA GLY A 64 11.05 18.78 -19.96
C GLY A 64 10.51 18.31 -18.62
N GLU A 65 9.23 18.51 -18.45
CA GLU A 65 8.47 17.99 -17.35
C GLU A 65 8.30 16.45 -17.46
N CYS A 66 7.81 15.83 -16.41
CA CYS A 66 7.37 14.44 -16.40
C CYS A 66 6.41 14.19 -17.58
N THR A 67 6.65 13.11 -18.34
CA THR A 67 5.84 12.73 -19.48
C THR A 67 5.01 11.49 -19.27
N LEU A 68 5.21 10.78 -18.15
CA LEU A 68 4.47 9.58 -17.76
C LEU A 68 3.59 9.90 -16.53
N PHE A 69 2.32 9.56 -16.61
CA PHE A 69 1.32 9.84 -15.59
C PHE A 69 0.43 8.64 -15.29
N PRO A 70 -0.22 8.59 -14.10
CA PRO A 70 -1.14 7.52 -13.75
C PRO A 70 -2.27 7.31 -14.77
N SER A 71 -2.87 8.39 -15.26
CA SER A 71 -3.89 8.38 -16.31
C SER A 71 -3.92 9.71 -17.06
N LYS A 72 -4.73 9.79 -18.11
CA LYS A 72 -4.96 11.03 -18.86
C LYS A 72 -5.50 12.16 -17.95
N ASP A 73 -6.36 11.81 -17.02
CA ASP A 73 -7.06 12.75 -16.15
C ASP A 73 -6.34 12.98 -14.81
N GLN A 74 -5.44 12.07 -14.42
CA GLN A 74 -4.63 12.19 -13.22
C GLN A 74 -3.16 12.34 -13.58
N ARG A 75 -2.66 13.56 -13.54
CA ARG A 75 -1.29 13.91 -13.90
C ARG A 75 -0.42 14.31 -12.70
N ASP A 76 -0.74 13.79 -11.53
CA ASP A 76 -0.05 14.08 -10.28
C ASP A 76 0.26 12.78 -9.54
N TRP A 77 1.51 12.35 -9.59
CA TRP A 77 1.98 11.15 -8.91
C TRP A 77 1.93 11.26 -7.39
N SER A 78 1.99 12.48 -6.84
CA SER A 78 1.92 12.69 -5.38
C SER A 78 0.55 12.32 -4.79
N LYS A 79 -0.49 12.35 -5.62
CA LYS A 79 -1.87 11.99 -5.26
C LYS A 79 -2.26 10.57 -5.71
N PHE A 80 -1.34 9.88 -6.37
CA PHE A 80 -1.60 8.55 -6.88
C PHE A 80 -1.46 7.51 -5.76
N THR A 81 -2.52 6.77 -5.53
CA THR A 81 -2.49 5.60 -4.65
C THR A 81 -2.43 4.35 -5.53
N ALA A 82 -1.30 3.67 -5.51
CA ALA A 82 -1.09 2.48 -6.32
C ALA A 82 -2.03 1.35 -5.88
N PRO A 83 -2.91 0.83 -6.76
CA PRO A 83 -3.82 -0.26 -6.40
C PRO A 83 -3.10 -1.57 -6.09
N TRP A 84 -1.84 -1.72 -6.51
CA TRP A 84 -0.99 -2.88 -6.21
C TRP A 84 -0.15 -2.71 -4.93
N TYR A 85 -0.23 -1.55 -4.27
CA TYR A 85 0.47 -1.33 -3.02
C TYR A 85 -0.15 -2.22 -1.95
N LYS A 86 0.47 -3.35 -1.69
CA LYS A 86 0.13 -4.16 -0.52
C LYS A 86 0.67 -3.43 0.70
N LYS A 87 -0.21 -2.93 1.55
CA LYS A 87 0.19 -2.48 2.88
C LYS A 87 0.95 -3.64 3.53
N GLU A 88 2.10 -3.34 4.12
CA GLU A 88 2.82 -4.33 4.93
C GLU A 88 1.85 -4.91 5.96
N LYS A 89 1.96 -6.24 6.17
CA LYS A 89 1.10 -6.91 7.12
C LYS A 89 1.27 -6.29 8.50
N PHE A 90 0.17 -6.06 9.16
CA PHE A 90 0.17 -5.44 10.49
C PHE A 90 0.94 -6.31 11.48
N ASP A 91 1.96 -5.74 12.14
CA ASP A 91 2.66 -6.36 13.26
C ASP A 91 2.03 -5.90 14.58
N PRO A 92 1.38 -6.80 15.33
CA PRO A 92 0.76 -6.45 16.61
C PRO A 92 1.74 -5.90 17.66
N LYS A 93 3.04 -6.13 17.49
CA LYS A 93 4.07 -5.63 18.41
C LYS A 93 4.20 -4.10 18.40
N ILE A 94 3.64 -3.43 17.40
CA ILE A 94 3.61 -1.96 17.37
C ILE A 94 2.58 -1.34 18.32
N LEU A 95 1.62 -2.14 18.82
CA LEU A 95 0.64 -1.68 19.80
C LEU A 95 1.33 -1.27 21.10
N LYS A 96 0.87 -0.16 21.66
CA LYS A 96 1.36 0.40 22.93
C LYS A 96 0.30 0.29 24.00
N PRO A 97 0.68 0.15 25.29
CA PRO A 97 -0.26 0.22 26.39
C PRO A 97 -1.16 1.46 26.28
N PHE A 98 -2.46 1.29 26.53
CA PHE A 98 -3.54 2.27 26.41
C PHE A 98 -4.01 2.57 24.97
N ASP A 99 -3.48 1.92 23.94
CA ASP A 99 -4.06 2.02 22.61
C ASP A 99 -5.49 1.49 22.59
N ARG A 100 -6.36 2.19 21.85
CA ARG A 100 -7.71 1.70 21.59
C ARG A 100 -7.63 0.64 20.49
N VAL A 101 -8.23 -0.50 20.76
CA VAL A 101 -8.19 -1.66 19.88
C VAL A 101 -9.57 -2.26 19.66
N LEU A 102 -9.71 -3.03 18.60
CA LEU A 102 -10.78 -3.98 18.40
C LEU A 102 -10.27 -5.39 18.67
N VAL A 103 -11.05 -6.15 19.42
CA VAL A 103 -10.68 -7.50 19.86
C VAL A 103 -11.80 -8.49 19.61
N ARG A 104 -11.44 -9.75 19.37
CA ARG A 104 -12.35 -10.90 19.35
C ARG A 104 -11.59 -12.18 19.71
N MET A 105 -12.29 -13.19 20.22
CA MET A 105 -11.66 -14.46 20.56
C MET A 105 -11.47 -15.34 19.33
N ASN A 106 -12.49 -15.44 18.47
CA ASN A 106 -12.47 -16.24 17.25
C ASN A 106 -12.94 -15.43 16.04
N THR A 107 -12.66 -15.93 14.85
CA THR A 107 -13.08 -15.30 13.59
C THR A 107 -14.59 -15.15 13.43
N ASN A 108 -15.38 -16.01 14.10
CA ASN A 108 -16.84 -15.98 14.08
C ASN A 108 -17.46 -15.08 15.15
N ASP A 109 -16.64 -14.48 16.02
CA ASP A 109 -17.13 -13.61 17.10
C ASP A 109 -17.27 -12.17 16.59
N LYS A 110 -18.09 -11.39 17.28
CA LYS A 110 -18.18 -9.96 17.04
C LYS A 110 -16.93 -9.25 17.52
N TRP A 111 -16.60 -8.14 16.88
CA TRP A 111 -15.56 -7.24 17.34
C TRP A 111 -16.03 -6.36 18.48
N PHE A 112 -15.22 -6.25 19.50
CA PHE A 112 -15.45 -5.40 20.67
C PHE A 112 -14.35 -4.34 20.79
N CYS A 113 -14.74 -3.12 21.18
CA CYS A 113 -13.77 -2.09 21.56
C CYS A 113 -13.14 -2.44 22.90
N ASN A 114 -11.82 -2.26 23.00
CA ASN A 114 -11.08 -2.45 24.24
C ASN A 114 -9.86 -1.52 24.32
N ILE A 115 -9.16 -1.56 25.43
CA ILE A 115 -7.91 -0.85 25.65
C ILE A 115 -6.81 -1.89 25.82
N PHE A 116 -5.80 -1.82 24.98
CA PHE A 116 -4.66 -2.73 25.00
C PHE A 116 -3.76 -2.48 26.19
N SER A 117 -3.23 -3.53 26.78
CA SER A 117 -2.26 -3.49 27.87
C SER A 117 -0.90 -4.04 27.46
N TYR A 118 -0.83 -5.33 27.13
CA TYR A 118 0.39 -6.00 26.68
C TYR A 118 0.05 -7.30 25.94
N ILE A 119 1.05 -7.89 25.30
CA ILE A 119 0.97 -9.24 24.72
C ILE A 119 1.50 -10.23 25.76
N ASN A 120 0.71 -11.23 26.11
CA ASN A 120 1.13 -12.26 27.04
C ASN A 120 2.26 -13.11 26.41
N PRO A 121 3.46 -13.13 26.99
CA PRO A 121 4.60 -13.84 26.39
C PRO A 121 4.48 -15.36 26.41
N ILE A 122 3.55 -15.91 27.20
CA ILE A 122 3.37 -17.37 27.34
C ILE A 122 2.48 -17.92 26.23
N ASN A 123 1.36 -17.26 25.94
CA ASN A 123 0.35 -17.76 24.99
C ASN A 123 0.11 -16.84 23.79
N GLY A 124 0.78 -15.69 23.71
CA GLY A 124 0.62 -14.72 22.63
C GLY A 124 -0.71 -13.95 22.63
N TYR A 125 -1.54 -14.10 23.63
CA TYR A 125 -2.84 -13.41 23.72
C TYR A 125 -2.66 -11.93 24.05
N PHE A 126 -3.59 -11.13 23.58
CA PHE A 126 -3.63 -9.67 23.81
C PHE A 126 -4.38 -9.38 25.10
N MET A 127 -3.62 -9.01 26.11
CA MET A 127 -4.18 -8.61 27.39
C MET A 127 -4.77 -7.21 27.26
N CYS A 128 -6.04 -7.09 27.56
CA CYS A 128 -6.76 -5.82 27.64
C CYS A 128 -7.26 -5.59 29.08
N ILE A 129 -7.90 -4.44 29.33
CA ILE A 129 -8.28 -4.05 30.70
C ILE A 129 -9.08 -5.13 31.43
N ASN A 130 -9.96 -5.84 30.74
CA ASN A 130 -10.94 -6.74 31.37
C ASN A 130 -10.88 -8.20 30.90
N ALA A 131 -10.06 -8.52 29.91
CA ALA A 131 -9.92 -9.88 29.40
C ALA A 131 -8.71 -10.02 28.49
N ASP A 132 -8.38 -11.26 28.12
CA ASP A 132 -7.41 -11.65 27.09
C ASP A 132 -8.12 -12.06 25.80
N TRP A 133 -7.48 -11.82 24.66
CA TRP A 133 -8.05 -11.98 23.32
C TRP A 133 -7.04 -12.57 22.35
N ARG A 134 -7.52 -13.34 21.37
CA ARG A 134 -6.64 -13.93 20.33
C ARG A 134 -6.41 -13.01 19.15
N CYS A 135 -7.43 -12.24 18.76
CA CYS A 135 -7.33 -11.28 17.66
C CYS A 135 -7.44 -9.87 18.20
N CYS A 136 -6.49 -9.00 17.83
CA CYS A 136 -6.43 -7.61 18.27
C CYS A 136 -5.91 -6.74 17.14
N ILE A 137 -6.67 -5.72 16.75
CA ILE A 137 -6.31 -4.76 15.70
C ILE A 137 -6.53 -3.33 16.20
N PRO A 138 -5.82 -2.33 15.63
CA PRO A 138 -6.03 -0.94 16.04
C PRO A 138 -7.46 -0.47 15.77
N TYR A 139 -8.01 0.34 16.67
CA TYR A 139 -9.25 1.07 16.42
C TYR A 139 -8.94 2.39 15.73
N ASN A 140 -9.28 2.50 14.46
CA ASN A 140 -9.01 3.67 13.63
C ASN A 140 -10.12 3.91 12.58
N LYS A 141 -9.91 4.84 11.65
CA LYS A 141 -10.90 5.17 10.61
C LYS A 141 -11.25 3.97 9.72
N GLU A 142 -10.31 3.04 9.51
CA GLU A 142 -10.47 1.87 8.64
C GLU A 142 -11.17 0.71 9.35
N THR A 143 -11.06 0.60 10.67
CA THR A 143 -11.55 -0.54 11.45
C THR A 143 -12.78 -0.24 12.30
N LYS A 144 -13.06 1.02 12.61
CA LYS A 144 -14.17 1.42 13.50
C LYS A 144 -15.54 0.87 13.11
N HIS A 145 -15.76 0.64 11.81
CA HIS A 145 -17.03 0.11 11.29
C HIS A 145 -17.25 -1.37 11.61
N LEU A 146 -16.22 -2.07 12.07
CA LEU A 146 -16.29 -3.48 12.44
C LEU A 146 -16.93 -3.70 13.83
N VAL A 147 -16.97 -2.68 14.67
CA VAL A 147 -17.53 -2.77 16.05
C VAL A 147 -18.92 -3.40 16.01
N GLY A 148 -19.12 -4.45 16.81
CA GLY A 148 -20.38 -5.18 16.95
C GLY A 148 -20.72 -6.08 15.77
N THR A 149 -19.87 -6.15 14.73
CA THR A 149 -20.05 -7.02 13.56
C THR A 149 -19.16 -8.26 13.63
N LYS A 150 -19.47 -9.27 12.81
CA LYS A 150 -18.65 -10.45 12.56
C LYS A 150 -17.81 -10.31 11.28
N ASN A 151 -17.86 -9.16 10.63
CA ASN A 151 -17.17 -8.93 9.38
C ASN A 151 -15.65 -9.13 9.55
N GLU A 152 -15.01 -9.56 8.50
CA GLU A 152 -13.56 -9.72 8.51
C GLU A 152 -12.85 -8.37 8.55
N ALA A 153 -11.72 -8.35 9.24
CA ALA A 153 -10.82 -7.21 9.18
C ALA A 153 -10.19 -7.11 7.78
N PRO A 154 -9.77 -5.90 7.34
CA PRO A 154 -8.96 -5.77 6.15
C PRO A 154 -7.77 -6.74 6.14
N GLU A 155 -7.44 -7.30 4.98
CA GLU A 155 -6.45 -8.38 4.83
C GLU A 155 -5.12 -8.10 5.55
N TYR A 156 -4.61 -6.89 5.44
CA TYR A 156 -3.33 -6.52 6.05
C TYR A 156 -3.35 -6.48 7.60
N TYR A 157 -4.52 -6.46 8.24
CA TYR A 157 -4.65 -6.61 9.69
C TYR A 157 -4.76 -8.07 10.15
N ARG A 158 -4.96 -9.01 9.24
CA ARG A 158 -5.21 -10.43 9.56
C ARG A 158 -3.91 -11.21 9.73
N TYR A 159 -3.05 -10.80 10.67
CA TYR A 159 -1.75 -11.45 10.96
C TYR A 159 -1.90 -12.89 11.48
N TRP A 160 -3.10 -13.32 11.86
CA TRP A 160 -3.39 -14.66 12.36
C TRP A 160 -3.68 -15.67 11.26
N GLU A 161 -3.66 -15.29 10.00
CA GLU A 161 -3.95 -16.14 8.84
C GLU A 161 -2.70 -16.68 8.14
N ASP A 162 -1.55 -16.62 8.75
CA ASP A 162 -0.28 -17.16 8.21
C ASP A 162 -0.10 -18.63 8.57
#